data_ebd8f6c61876c781d4f192c0200741a7
#
_entry.id   ebd8f6c61876c781d4f192c0200741a7
#
_cell.length_a   1.000
_cell.length_b   1.000
_cell.length_c   1.000
_cell.angle_alpha   90.00
_cell.angle_beta   90.00
_cell.angle_gamma   90.00
#
_symmetry.space_group_name_H-M   'P 1'
#
loop_
_entity.id
_entity.type
_entity.pdbx_description
1 polymer ?
#
loop_
_entity_poly.entity_id
_entity_poly.type
_entity_poly.pdbx_seq_one_letter_code
_entity_poly.pdbx_strand_id
1 'polypeptide(L)'
;TRLVGSEMCIRDSHYVFEITETIEMDQIPAVQNVFKEFVKNEFRFAIDDFGTGYSNYGYMRDRTFDIVKVDRSFVTDIDKLKDNYLMVSFIIKMAHEMGLHVCIEGVETKEELSCVKKLGADYIQGYYYGKPVCLQDFEEQHLKRFVLG
;
A
#
# COMPACT_ATOMS: atom_id res chain seq x y z
N THR A 1 24.07 -9.60 -23.29
CA THR A 1 23.95 -8.25 -23.86
C THR A 1 24.04 -7.24 -22.72
N ARG A 2 25.18 -6.56 -22.64
CA ARG A 2 25.46 -5.54 -21.64
C ARG A 2 24.66 -4.29 -22.03
N LEU A 3 23.59 -3.97 -21.31
CA LEU A 3 22.93 -2.67 -21.40
C LEU A 3 23.88 -1.63 -20.81
N VAL A 4 24.62 -0.94 -21.68
CA VAL A 4 25.39 0.25 -21.33
C VAL A 4 24.52 1.45 -21.68
N GLY A 5 23.95 2.08 -20.69
CA GLY A 5 23.22 3.32 -20.86
C GLY A 5 22.58 3.71 -19.54
N SER A 6 23.05 4.79 -18.94
CA SER A 6 22.54 5.50 -17.77
C SER A 6 21.69 4.61 -16.86
N GLU A 7 22.32 3.81 -16.04
CA GLU A 7 21.67 3.14 -14.93
C GLU A 7 21.15 4.23 -13.99
N MET A 8 19.91 4.59 -14.18
CA MET A 8 19.14 5.19 -13.12
C MET A 8 18.99 4.06 -12.12
N CYS A 9 19.92 4.00 -11.15
CA CYS A 9 19.84 3.07 -10.03
C CYS A 9 18.65 3.46 -9.18
N ILE A 10 17.44 3.07 -9.63
CA ILE A 10 16.30 3.05 -8.74
C ILE A 10 16.65 1.95 -7.74
N ARG A 11 16.82 2.32 -6.47
CA ARG A 11 17.08 1.35 -5.41
C ARG A 11 15.88 0.42 -5.33
N ASP A 12 16.12 -0.87 -5.19
CA ASP A 12 15.07 -1.89 -5.09
C ASP A 12 14.09 -1.58 -3.96
N SER A 13 14.55 -0.90 -2.90
CA SER A 13 13.72 -0.41 -1.79
C SER A 13 12.65 0.63 -2.17
N HIS A 14 12.67 1.18 -3.39
CA HIS A 14 11.61 2.07 -3.89
C HIS A 14 10.45 1.33 -4.58
N TYR A 15 10.62 0.03 -4.85
CA TYR A 15 9.55 -0.79 -5.38
C TYR A 15 8.78 -1.47 -4.26
N VAL A 16 7.46 -1.43 -4.37
CA VAL A 16 6.55 -2.17 -3.50
C VAL A 16 5.76 -3.12 -4.38
N PHE A 17 5.87 -4.42 -4.10
CA PHE A 17 5.04 -5.43 -4.76
C PHE A 17 3.76 -5.62 -3.99
N GLU A 18 2.63 -5.50 -4.67
CA GLU A 18 1.31 -5.69 -4.09
C GLU A 18 0.84 -7.12 -4.33
N ILE A 19 0.37 -7.76 -3.28
CA ILE A 19 -0.09 -9.14 -3.30
C ILE A 19 -1.47 -9.18 -2.68
N THR A 20 -2.44 -9.63 -3.47
CA THR A 20 -3.82 -9.76 -3.00
C THR A 20 -3.93 -10.79 -1.89
N GLU A 21 -4.77 -10.52 -0.90
CA GLU A 21 -5.02 -11.37 0.27
C GLU A 21 -5.43 -12.81 -0.09
N THR A 22 -6.00 -13.02 -1.27
CA THR A 22 -6.52 -14.34 -1.72
C THR A 22 -5.47 -15.33 -2.18
N ILE A 23 -4.20 -14.94 -2.31
CA ILE A 23 -3.15 -15.85 -2.76
C ILE A 23 -2.68 -16.72 -1.59
N GLU A 24 -2.97 -18.02 -1.65
CA GLU A 24 -2.43 -19.02 -0.71
C GLU A 24 -0.94 -19.27 -0.98
N MET A 25 -0.08 -18.36 -0.57
CA MET A 25 1.37 -18.43 -0.81
C MET A 25 2.04 -19.61 -0.10
N ASP A 26 1.46 -20.06 1.01
CA ASP A 26 2.03 -21.14 1.83
C ASP A 26 2.02 -22.50 1.15
N GLN A 27 1.21 -22.68 0.11
CA GLN A 27 1.04 -23.95 -0.57
C GLN A 27 2.07 -24.20 -1.70
N ILE A 28 2.86 -23.19 -2.08
CA ILE A 28 3.80 -23.31 -3.21
C ILE A 28 5.23 -23.01 -2.74
N PRO A 29 6.05 -24.05 -2.40
CA PRO A 29 7.42 -23.85 -1.92
C PRO A 29 8.32 -23.02 -2.85
N ALA A 30 8.07 -23.08 -4.16
CA ALA A 30 8.81 -22.29 -5.14
C ALA A 30 8.54 -20.79 -4.97
N VAL A 31 7.32 -20.39 -4.64
CA VAL A 31 6.94 -18.99 -4.39
C VAL A 31 7.61 -18.48 -3.13
N GLN A 32 7.63 -19.25 -2.05
CA GLN A 32 8.31 -18.86 -0.81
C GLN A 32 9.81 -18.59 -1.02
N ASN A 33 10.48 -19.39 -1.86
CA ASN A 33 11.90 -19.15 -2.15
C ASN A 33 12.13 -17.87 -2.94
N VAL A 34 11.26 -17.57 -3.91
CA VAL A 34 11.30 -16.32 -4.68
C VAL A 34 11.10 -15.13 -3.74
N PHE A 35 10.11 -15.19 -2.84
CA PHE A 35 9.88 -14.15 -1.83
C PHE A 35 11.11 -13.88 -0.97
N LYS A 36 11.73 -14.93 -0.42
CA LYS A 36 12.95 -14.79 0.40
C LYS A 36 14.08 -14.11 -0.37
N GLU A 37 14.22 -14.40 -1.66
CA GLU A 37 15.23 -13.76 -2.50
C GLU A 37 14.93 -12.27 -2.70
N PHE A 38 13.67 -11.90 -2.94
CA PHE A 38 13.26 -10.50 -3.07
C PHE A 38 13.46 -9.72 -1.77
N VAL A 39 13.05 -10.29 -0.62
CA VAL A 39 13.26 -9.68 0.71
C VAL A 39 14.76 -9.47 0.98
N LYS A 40 15.60 -10.43 0.63
CA LYS A 40 17.06 -10.33 0.76
C LYS A 40 17.65 -9.19 -0.08
N ASN A 41 17.02 -8.87 -1.21
CA ASN A 41 17.40 -7.76 -2.09
C ASN A 41 16.64 -6.45 -1.74
N GLU A 42 16.10 -6.33 -0.53
CA GLU A 42 15.44 -5.12 0.01
C GLU A 42 14.17 -4.68 -0.73
N PHE A 43 13.55 -5.55 -1.52
CA PHE A 43 12.21 -5.28 -2.08
C PHE A 43 11.17 -5.27 -0.96
N ARG A 44 10.20 -4.37 -1.09
CA ARG A 44 9.10 -4.22 -0.13
C ARG A 44 7.83 -4.87 -0.67
N PHE A 45 7.00 -5.36 0.25
CA PHE A 45 5.74 -6.02 -0.07
C PHE A 45 4.57 -5.37 0.65
N ALA A 46 3.45 -5.26 -0.06
CA ALA A 46 2.18 -4.83 0.49
C ALA A 46 1.12 -5.93 0.34
N ILE A 47 0.31 -6.12 1.38
CA ILE A 47 -0.91 -6.93 1.32
C ILE A 47 -2.00 -6.04 0.74
N ASP A 48 -2.55 -6.44 -0.42
CA ASP A 48 -3.58 -5.68 -1.14
C ASP A 48 -4.99 -6.18 -0.83
N ASP A 49 -5.99 -5.31 -0.98
CA ASP A 49 -7.41 -5.57 -0.74
C ASP A 49 -7.72 -6.13 0.67
N PHE A 50 -6.95 -5.73 1.68
CA PHE A 50 -7.07 -6.29 3.03
C PHE A 50 -8.47 -6.05 3.62
N GLY A 51 -9.07 -7.13 4.10
CA GLY A 51 -10.38 -7.15 4.76
C GLY A 51 -11.54 -7.51 3.85
N THR A 52 -11.33 -7.68 2.54
CA THR A 52 -12.42 -8.02 1.59
C THR A 52 -12.68 -9.51 1.46
N GLY A 53 -11.74 -10.35 1.92
CA GLY A 53 -11.79 -11.80 1.80
C GLY A 53 -11.77 -12.53 3.14
N TYR A 54 -11.34 -13.78 3.10
CA TYR A 54 -11.03 -14.55 4.30
C TYR A 54 -9.70 -14.07 4.84
N SER A 55 -9.75 -13.03 5.68
CA SER A 55 -8.57 -12.39 6.24
C SER A 55 -7.60 -13.40 6.82
N ASN A 56 -6.57 -13.71 6.04
CA ASN A 56 -5.53 -14.62 6.50
C ASN A 56 -4.51 -13.82 7.31
N TYR A 57 -4.85 -13.57 8.59
CA TYR A 57 -3.96 -12.89 9.55
C TYR A 57 -2.57 -13.54 9.64
N GLY A 58 -2.40 -14.74 9.07
CA GLY A 58 -1.12 -15.43 8.97
C GLY A 58 -0.08 -14.61 8.21
N TYR A 59 -0.47 -13.91 7.15
CA TYR A 59 0.44 -13.08 6.36
C TYR A 59 0.97 -11.87 7.14
N MET A 60 0.16 -11.29 8.01
CA MET A 60 0.60 -10.17 8.85
C MET A 60 1.64 -10.61 9.90
N ARG A 61 1.65 -11.88 10.30
CA ARG A 61 2.67 -12.43 11.22
C ARG A 61 3.99 -12.71 10.53
N ASP A 62 3.97 -12.93 9.23
CA ASP A 62 5.18 -13.13 8.45
C ASP A 62 5.81 -11.76 8.18
N ARG A 63 6.98 -11.50 8.75
CA ARG A 63 7.73 -10.24 8.59
C ARG A 63 8.19 -9.98 7.15
N THR A 64 7.61 -10.67 6.19
CA THR A 64 7.85 -10.50 4.76
C THR A 64 7.14 -9.26 4.20
N PHE A 65 6.06 -8.83 4.86
CA PHE A 65 5.28 -7.67 4.45
C PHE A 65 5.68 -6.42 5.24
N ASP A 66 5.60 -5.27 4.57
CA ASP A 66 5.90 -3.94 5.12
C ASP A 66 4.63 -3.09 5.24
N ILE A 67 3.66 -3.33 4.36
CA ILE A 67 2.49 -2.46 4.20
C ILE A 67 1.22 -3.30 4.15
N VAL A 68 0.15 -2.80 4.77
CA VAL A 68 -1.23 -3.28 4.61
C VAL A 68 -2.02 -2.21 3.87
N LYS A 69 -2.65 -2.55 2.74
CA LYS A 69 -3.52 -1.67 1.97
C LYS A 69 -4.97 -1.98 2.33
N VAL A 70 -5.66 -1.00 2.89
CA VAL A 70 -7.07 -1.10 3.28
C VAL A 70 -7.94 -0.71 2.10
N ASP A 71 -8.79 -1.65 1.67
CA ASP A 71 -9.66 -1.47 0.50
C ASP A 71 -10.65 -0.31 0.68
N ARG A 72 -10.97 0.34 -0.45
CA ARG A 72 -11.90 1.48 -0.51
C ARG A 72 -13.28 1.20 0.08
N SER A 73 -13.75 -0.04 0.09
CA SER A 73 -15.07 -0.38 0.65
C SER A 73 -15.21 -0.03 2.13
N PHE A 74 -14.11 -0.02 2.88
CA PHE A 74 -14.05 0.43 4.27
C PHE A 74 -13.90 1.94 4.41
N VAL A 75 -13.48 2.63 3.36
CA VAL A 75 -13.16 4.06 3.39
C VAL A 75 -14.34 4.90 2.91
N THR A 76 -15.11 4.39 1.95
CA THR A 76 -16.31 5.05 1.46
C THR A 76 -17.25 5.40 2.61
N ASP A 77 -17.61 6.69 2.72
CA ASP A 77 -18.46 7.23 3.78
C ASP A 77 -17.98 6.95 5.22
N ILE A 78 -16.67 6.79 5.44
CA ILE A 78 -16.08 6.52 6.77
C ILE A 78 -16.42 7.62 7.78
N ASP A 79 -16.66 8.84 7.32
CA ASP A 79 -17.09 9.97 8.15
C ASP A 79 -18.54 9.83 8.67
N LYS A 80 -19.36 8.99 8.00
CA LYS A 80 -20.79 8.78 8.32
C LYS A 80 -21.06 7.39 8.91
N LEU A 81 -20.28 6.39 8.48
CA LEU A 81 -20.46 4.99 8.86
C LEU A 81 -19.54 4.62 10.04
N LYS A 82 -20.14 4.55 11.24
CA LYS A 82 -19.41 4.21 12.47
C LYS A 82 -18.68 2.87 12.37
N ASP A 83 -19.28 1.89 11.71
CA ASP A 83 -18.69 0.55 11.59
C ASP A 83 -17.43 0.59 10.72
N ASN A 84 -17.43 1.34 9.60
CA ASN A 84 -16.25 1.56 8.76
C ASN A 84 -15.13 2.25 9.56
N TYR A 85 -15.49 3.31 10.31
CA TYR A 85 -14.54 4.01 11.17
C TYR A 85 -13.88 3.10 12.19
N LEU A 86 -14.67 2.27 12.88
CA LEU A 86 -14.18 1.32 13.88
C LEU A 86 -13.29 0.25 13.24
N MET A 87 -13.70 -0.28 12.08
CA MET A 87 -12.94 -1.31 11.37
C MET A 87 -11.58 -0.78 10.92
N VAL A 88 -11.54 0.38 10.26
CA VAL A 88 -10.28 1.02 9.82
C VAL A 88 -9.40 1.35 11.03
N SER A 89 -9.98 1.88 12.11
CA SER A 89 -9.25 2.14 13.35
C SER A 89 -8.61 0.87 13.93
N PHE A 90 -9.34 -0.24 13.91
CA PHE A 90 -8.82 -1.53 14.38
C PHE A 90 -7.69 -2.05 13.49
N ILE A 91 -7.86 -1.99 12.16
CA ILE A 91 -6.83 -2.45 11.21
C ILE A 91 -5.54 -1.64 11.38
N ILE A 92 -5.64 -0.30 11.43
CA ILE A 92 -4.47 0.58 11.61
C ILE A 92 -3.73 0.24 12.91
N LYS A 93 -4.45 0.15 14.02
CA LYS A 93 -3.85 -0.16 15.31
C LYS A 93 -3.18 -1.53 15.31
N MET A 94 -3.84 -2.54 14.78
CA MET A 94 -3.31 -3.91 14.69
C MET A 94 -2.04 -3.94 13.82
N ALA A 95 -2.06 -3.32 12.65
CA ALA A 95 -0.91 -3.27 11.75
C ALA A 95 0.30 -2.58 12.40
N HIS A 96 0.09 -1.44 13.06
CA HIS A 96 1.15 -0.73 13.77
C HIS A 96 1.75 -1.54 14.92
N GLU A 97 0.94 -2.25 15.70
CA GLU A 97 1.44 -3.14 16.75
C GLU A 97 2.26 -4.31 16.20
N MET A 98 2.03 -4.69 14.95
CA MET A 98 2.80 -5.70 14.23
C MET A 98 4.03 -5.12 13.50
N GLY A 99 4.22 -3.79 13.53
CA GLY A 99 5.33 -3.09 12.87
C GLY A 99 5.13 -2.87 11.37
N LEU A 100 3.88 -2.95 10.89
CA LEU A 100 3.49 -2.71 9.50
C LEU A 100 3.00 -1.28 9.31
N HIS A 101 3.23 -0.72 8.13
CA HIS A 101 2.60 0.53 7.71
C HIS A 101 1.22 0.28 7.12
N VAL A 102 0.36 1.30 7.14
CA VAL A 102 -0.98 1.21 6.58
C VAL A 102 -1.16 2.22 5.45
N CYS A 103 -1.56 1.73 4.28
CA CYS A 103 -2.01 2.51 3.15
C CYS A 103 -3.54 2.45 3.07
N ILE A 104 -4.20 3.60 3.10
CA ILE A 104 -5.65 3.69 2.93
C ILE A 104 -5.96 4.04 1.47
N GLU A 105 -6.78 3.22 0.83
CA GLU A 105 -7.13 3.37 -0.56
C GLU A 105 -8.51 4.01 -0.78
N GLY A 106 -8.69 4.61 -1.95
CA GLY A 106 -9.99 5.09 -2.40
C GLY A 106 -10.50 6.33 -1.67
N VAL A 107 -9.64 7.14 -1.06
CA VAL A 107 -10.06 8.42 -0.45
C VAL A 107 -10.44 9.40 -1.55
N GLU A 108 -11.70 9.84 -1.56
CA GLU A 108 -12.26 10.73 -2.59
C GLU A 108 -12.68 12.09 -2.02
N THR A 109 -13.01 12.17 -0.73
CA THR A 109 -13.53 13.40 -0.10
C THR A 109 -12.59 13.95 0.97
N LYS A 110 -12.76 15.24 1.31
CA LYS A 110 -12.02 15.90 2.38
C LYS A 110 -12.38 15.34 3.76
N GLU A 111 -13.63 14.94 3.91
CA GLU A 111 -14.19 14.37 5.13
C GLU A 111 -13.55 13.00 5.42
N GLU A 112 -13.50 12.12 4.41
CA GLU A 112 -12.80 10.85 4.48
C GLU A 112 -11.31 11.04 4.80
N LEU A 113 -10.64 11.96 4.08
CA LEU A 113 -9.23 12.29 4.34
C LEU A 113 -9.01 12.71 5.80
N SER A 114 -9.90 13.56 6.33
CA SER A 114 -9.79 14.01 7.72
C SER A 114 -9.92 12.83 8.70
N CYS A 115 -10.82 11.89 8.44
CA CYS A 115 -10.99 10.69 9.26
C CYS A 115 -9.75 9.81 9.24
N VAL A 116 -9.25 9.43 8.06
CA VAL A 116 -8.11 8.50 7.96
C VAL A 116 -6.81 9.11 8.50
N LYS A 117 -6.62 10.41 8.35
CA LYS A 117 -5.49 11.13 8.99
C LYS A 117 -5.58 11.10 10.51
N LYS A 118 -6.76 11.31 11.09
CA LYS A 118 -6.97 11.23 12.55
C LYS A 118 -6.73 9.82 13.09
N LEU A 119 -7.02 8.80 12.29
CA LEU A 119 -6.78 7.41 12.64
C LEU A 119 -5.30 7.01 12.56
N GLY A 120 -4.45 7.83 11.94
CA GLY A 120 -3.01 7.60 11.88
C GLY A 120 -2.55 6.77 10.69
N ALA A 121 -3.25 6.84 9.54
CA ALA A 121 -2.79 6.23 8.31
C ALA A 121 -1.41 6.76 7.89
N ASP A 122 -0.51 5.85 7.48
CA ASP A 122 0.85 6.21 7.05
C ASP A 122 0.87 6.70 5.61
N TYR A 123 0.10 6.04 4.75
CA TYR A 123 -0.05 6.38 3.34
C TYR A 123 -1.53 6.50 2.98
N ILE A 124 -1.82 7.38 2.02
CA ILE A 124 -3.19 7.61 1.56
C ILE A 124 -3.17 7.70 0.03
N GLN A 125 -4.01 6.90 -0.60
CA GLN A 125 -4.21 6.86 -2.04
C GLN A 125 -5.68 7.08 -2.39
N GLY A 126 -5.95 7.88 -3.43
CA GLY A 126 -7.32 8.08 -3.89
C GLY A 126 -7.49 9.33 -4.76
N TYR A 127 -8.67 9.45 -5.32
CA TYR A 127 -9.01 10.52 -6.26
C TYR A 127 -9.04 11.92 -5.63
N TYR A 128 -9.04 12.00 -4.30
CA TYR A 128 -8.84 13.27 -3.61
C TYR A 128 -7.52 13.94 -4.00
N TYR A 129 -6.46 13.18 -4.18
CA TYR A 129 -5.15 13.70 -4.60
C TYR A 129 -5.00 13.78 -6.10
N GLY A 130 -5.59 12.86 -6.84
CA GLY A 130 -5.55 12.83 -8.30
C GLY A 130 -5.97 11.49 -8.86
N LYS A 131 -6.47 11.53 -10.08
CA LYS A 131 -6.74 10.32 -10.86
C LYS A 131 -5.44 9.83 -11.51
N PRO A 132 -5.33 8.53 -11.84
CA PRO A 132 -4.23 8.03 -12.64
C PRO A 132 -4.11 8.82 -13.96
N VAL A 133 -2.91 9.26 -14.26
CA VAL A 133 -2.59 9.98 -15.49
C VAL A 133 -1.38 9.33 -16.16
N CYS A 134 -1.15 9.60 -17.45
CA CYS A 134 0.06 9.12 -18.12
C CYS A 134 1.31 9.83 -17.57
N LEU A 135 2.49 9.23 -17.78
CA LEU A 135 3.76 9.75 -17.27
C LEU A 135 3.99 11.22 -17.65
N GLN A 136 3.71 11.57 -18.90
CA GLN A 136 3.91 12.93 -19.40
C GLN A 136 3.06 13.95 -18.64
N ASP A 137 1.78 13.64 -18.42
CA ASP A 137 0.87 14.51 -17.66
C ASP A 137 1.29 14.60 -16.19
N PHE A 138 1.78 13.49 -15.61
CA PHE A 138 2.29 13.46 -14.24
C PHE A 138 3.51 14.38 -14.08
N GLU A 139 4.46 14.30 -15.00
CA GLU A 139 5.64 15.18 -15.02
C GLU A 139 5.25 16.66 -15.12
N GLU A 140 4.28 16.96 -15.97
CA GLU A 140 3.81 18.33 -16.16
C GLU A 140 3.05 18.88 -14.95
N GLN A 141 2.20 18.10 -14.34
CA GLN A 141 1.31 18.52 -13.26
C GLN A 141 1.99 18.51 -11.89
N HIS A 142 2.88 17.57 -11.66
CA HIS A 142 3.42 17.31 -10.34
C HIS A 142 4.93 17.55 -10.22
N LEU A 143 5.76 17.08 -11.16
CA LEU A 143 7.22 17.18 -11.02
C LEU A 143 7.76 18.58 -11.31
N LYS A 144 7.18 19.34 -12.24
CA LYS A 144 7.63 20.72 -12.53
C LYS A 144 7.52 21.65 -11.32
N ARG A 145 6.63 21.35 -10.37
CA ARG A 145 6.51 22.13 -9.12
C ARG A 145 7.67 21.90 -8.15
N PHE A 146 8.36 20.75 -8.23
CA PHE A 146 9.47 20.41 -7.35
C PHE A 146 10.84 20.85 -7.88
N VAL A 147 10.93 21.19 -9.17
CA VAL A 147 12.20 21.58 -9.82
C VAL A 147 12.42 23.09 -9.76
N LEU A 148 11.43 23.88 -9.40
CA LEU A 148 11.48 25.37 -9.38
C LEU A 148 11.40 25.97 -7.96
N GLY A 149 11.62 25.17 -6.91
CA GLY A 149 11.62 25.57 -5.50
C GLY A 149 13.08 25.50 -4.91
#